data_2513fd3425a662e91c2fb4ba94ecedc3
#
_entry.id   2513fd3425a662e91c2fb4ba94ecedc3
#
_cell.length_a   1.000
_cell.length_b   1.000
_cell.length_c   1.000
_cell.angle_alpha   90.00
_cell.angle_beta   90.00
_cell.angle_gamma   90.00
#
_symmetry.space_group_name_H-M   'P 1'
#
loop_
_entity.id
_entity.type
_entity.pdbx_description
1 polymer ?
#
loop_
_entity_poly.entity_id
_entity_poly.type
_entity_poly.pdbx_seq_one_letter_code
_entity_poly.pdbx_strand_id
1 'polypeptide(L)'
;RSRGLGDVYKRQGSFIYNENARNSLKKFFSKEDTLSLGVCNGCQLFMELGLIYPELEIHPKMHHNDSKKFECQFTAVSIKINNSVMFKNFENTTLGIWAAHGEGKFIFDKKESDYNIIGKYHKSSYPANPNGSDFDAAIVSSQDGRHIAMMPHLERASYPFNWGYYPKDQKNNKISPW
;
A
#
# COMPACT_ATOMS: atom_id res chain seq x y z
N ARG A 1 -5.39 -19.16 15.18
CA ARG A 1 -6.62 -18.37 15.02
C ARG A 1 -6.29 -17.26 14.04
N SER A 2 -6.88 -17.26 12.85
CA SER A 2 -6.86 -16.09 11.99
C SER A 2 -7.42 -14.93 12.82
N ARG A 3 -6.63 -13.87 12.98
CA ARG A 3 -7.16 -12.63 13.53
C ARG A 3 -8.17 -12.13 12.49
N GLY A 4 -9.44 -12.38 12.75
CA GLY A 4 -10.50 -12.13 11.79
C GLY A 4 -10.63 -10.65 11.47
N LEU A 5 -11.26 -10.36 10.36
CA LEU A 5 -11.70 -9.03 9.87
C LEU A 5 -12.17 -8.08 11.01
N GLY A 6 -12.76 -8.62 12.08
CA GLY A 6 -13.18 -7.84 13.23
C GLY A 6 -12.09 -7.05 13.96
N ASP A 7 -10.82 -7.46 13.93
CA ASP A 7 -9.73 -6.70 14.56
C ASP A 7 -9.26 -5.52 13.70
N VAL A 8 -9.36 -5.64 12.37
CA VAL A 8 -9.09 -4.56 11.42
C VAL A 8 -10.11 -3.46 11.62
N TYR A 9 -11.40 -3.78 11.58
CA TYR A 9 -12.49 -2.82 11.77
C TYR A 9 -12.49 -2.17 13.17
N LYS A 10 -12.12 -2.91 14.21
CA LYS A 10 -12.00 -2.33 15.56
C LYS A 10 -10.92 -1.26 15.64
N ARG A 11 -9.75 -1.49 15.02
CA ARG A 11 -8.67 -0.50 14.99
C ARG A 11 -9.04 0.72 14.14
N GLN A 12 -9.59 0.50 12.96
CA GLN A 12 -10.10 1.57 12.11
C GLN A 12 -11.21 2.35 12.84
N GLY A 13 -12.15 1.65 13.48
CA GLY A 13 -13.22 2.24 14.26
C GLY A 13 -12.71 3.15 15.37
N SER A 14 -11.59 2.83 16.02
CA SER A 14 -11.00 3.68 17.05
C SER A 14 -10.58 5.06 16.52
N PHE A 15 -10.18 5.17 15.25
CA PHE A 15 -9.85 6.44 14.62
C PHE A 15 -11.06 7.10 13.97
N ILE A 16 -11.96 6.31 13.36
CA ILE A 16 -13.15 6.83 12.68
C ILE A 16 -14.11 7.47 13.68
N TYR A 17 -14.34 6.82 14.83
CA TYR A 17 -15.31 7.26 15.85
C TYR A 17 -14.71 8.10 16.97
N ASN A 18 -13.39 8.19 17.10
CA ASN A 18 -12.73 9.07 18.06
C ASN A 18 -12.24 10.34 17.35
N GLU A 19 -13.00 11.41 17.54
CA GLU A 19 -12.75 12.70 16.88
C GLU A 19 -11.36 13.26 17.24
N ASN A 20 -10.92 13.15 18.49
CA ASN A 20 -9.60 13.65 18.92
C ASN A 20 -8.47 12.89 18.21
N ALA A 21 -8.57 11.56 18.11
CA ALA A 21 -7.59 10.74 17.42
C ALA A 21 -7.55 11.07 15.92
N ARG A 22 -8.72 11.20 15.29
CA ARG A 22 -8.83 11.59 13.88
C ARG A 22 -8.25 12.96 13.60
N ASN A 23 -8.56 13.96 14.43
CA ASN A 23 -8.05 15.32 14.29
C ASN A 23 -6.54 15.39 14.50
N SER A 24 -6.02 14.65 15.47
CA SER A 24 -4.57 14.52 15.70
C SER A 24 -3.85 13.92 14.50
N LEU A 25 -4.44 12.89 13.89
CA LEU A 25 -3.88 12.25 12.69
C LEU A 25 -3.93 13.20 11.48
N LYS A 26 -5.04 13.89 11.25
CA LYS A 26 -5.15 14.91 10.19
C LYS A 26 -4.11 16.02 10.39
N LYS A 27 -3.94 16.51 11.63
CA LYS A 27 -2.92 17.51 11.96
C LYS A 27 -1.51 16.99 11.69
N PHE A 28 -1.23 15.72 11.95
CA PHE A 28 0.07 15.11 11.63
C PHE A 28 0.31 15.09 10.11
N PHE A 29 -0.69 14.68 9.33
CA PHE A 29 -0.59 14.62 7.86
C PHE A 29 -0.47 16.01 7.20
N SER A 30 -0.98 17.07 7.84
CA SER A 30 -0.88 18.44 7.29
C SER A 30 0.45 19.12 7.56
N LYS A 31 1.34 18.55 8.39
CA LYS A 31 2.65 19.12 8.68
C LYS A 31 3.63 18.85 7.53
N GLU A 32 4.47 19.81 7.21
CA GLU A 32 5.46 19.71 6.13
C GLU A 32 6.68 18.86 6.49
N ASP A 33 6.94 18.65 7.77
CA ASP A 33 8.10 17.94 8.31
C ASP A 33 7.80 16.49 8.73
N THR A 34 6.64 15.94 8.33
CA THR A 34 6.24 14.59 8.70
C THR A 34 6.19 13.65 7.51
N LEU A 35 6.54 12.38 7.75
CA LEU A 35 6.43 11.27 6.81
C LEU A 35 5.55 10.17 7.41
N SER A 36 4.81 9.45 6.58
CA SER A 36 4.07 8.27 7.03
C SER A 36 4.05 7.18 5.98
N LEU A 37 4.09 5.94 6.46
CA LEU A 37 3.97 4.73 5.65
C LEU A 37 2.89 3.83 6.26
N GLY A 38 1.77 3.70 5.57
CA GLY A 38 0.69 2.79 5.92
C GLY A 38 0.77 1.50 5.12
N VAL A 39 1.07 0.38 5.79
CA VAL A 39 1.17 -0.95 5.16
C VAL A 39 -0.06 -1.77 5.52
N CYS A 40 -0.66 -2.43 4.53
CA CYS A 40 -1.81 -3.32 4.66
C CYS A 40 -2.97 -2.66 5.44
N ASN A 41 -3.18 -2.99 6.72
CA ASN A 41 -4.19 -2.33 7.56
C ASN A 41 -3.95 -0.81 7.69
N GLY A 42 -2.70 -0.37 7.75
CA GLY A 42 -2.34 1.05 7.73
C GLY A 42 -2.75 1.74 6.43
N CYS A 43 -2.59 1.06 5.29
CA CYS A 43 -3.09 1.54 4.00
C CYS A 43 -4.61 1.70 4.02
N GLN A 44 -5.34 0.68 4.46
CA GLN A 44 -6.80 0.73 4.58
C GLN A 44 -7.25 1.91 5.46
N LEU A 45 -6.59 2.12 6.61
CA LEU A 45 -6.90 3.24 7.50
C LEU A 45 -6.67 4.60 6.83
N PHE A 46 -5.55 4.77 6.12
CA PHE A 46 -5.24 6.04 5.45
C PHE A 46 -6.23 6.34 4.32
N MET A 47 -6.65 5.32 3.58
CA MET A 47 -7.64 5.45 2.53
C MET A 47 -9.03 5.77 3.11
N GLU A 48 -9.46 5.05 4.14
CA GLU A 48 -10.77 5.23 4.77
C GLU A 48 -10.94 6.62 5.40
N LEU A 49 -9.86 7.17 5.97
CA LEU A 49 -9.85 8.50 6.55
C LEU A 49 -9.59 9.63 5.53
N GLY A 50 -9.37 9.30 4.25
CA GLY A 50 -9.08 10.26 3.20
C GLY A 50 -7.75 11.00 3.37
N LEU A 51 -6.76 10.39 4.07
CA LEU A 51 -5.52 11.07 4.43
C LEU A 51 -4.52 11.19 3.28
N ILE A 52 -4.62 10.31 2.29
CA ILE A 52 -3.70 10.31 1.13
C ILE A 52 -4.12 11.35 0.09
N TYR A 53 -5.42 11.56 -0.08
CA TYR A 53 -6.00 12.51 -1.05
C TYR A 53 -7.00 13.43 -0.35
N PRO A 54 -6.57 14.26 0.62
CA PRO A 54 -7.47 15.11 1.40
C PRO A 54 -8.20 16.17 0.57
N GLU A 55 -7.70 16.47 -0.63
CA GLU A 55 -8.26 17.43 -1.58
C GLU A 55 -9.46 16.88 -2.37
N LEU A 56 -9.68 15.55 -2.35
CA LEU A 56 -10.79 14.94 -3.09
C LEU A 56 -12.06 14.89 -2.24
N GLU A 57 -13.20 15.24 -2.85
CA GLU A 57 -14.52 15.07 -2.20
C GLU A 57 -14.89 13.60 -2.05
N ILE A 58 -14.57 12.78 -3.05
CA ILE A 58 -14.78 11.33 -3.04
C ILE A 58 -13.40 10.68 -2.97
N HIS A 59 -13.13 10.01 -1.85
CA HIS A 59 -11.88 9.31 -1.66
C HIS A 59 -11.91 7.90 -2.28
N PRO A 60 -10.79 7.43 -2.85
CA PRO A 60 -10.65 6.03 -3.24
C PRO A 60 -10.94 5.10 -2.05
N LYS A 61 -11.52 3.95 -2.34
CA LYS A 61 -11.96 2.98 -1.33
C LYS A 61 -11.15 1.70 -1.40
N MET A 62 -11.16 0.98 -0.28
CA MET A 62 -10.62 -0.37 -0.20
C MET A 62 -11.76 -1.38 -0.18
N HIS A 63 -11.66 -2.42 -1.03
CA HIS A 63 -12.65 -3.46 -1.15
C HIS A 63 -12.03 -4.85 -0.93
N HIS A 64 -12.91 -5.84 -0.79
CA HIS A 64 -12.51 -7.25 -0.81
C HIS A 64 -11.75 -7.58 -2.10
N ASN A 65 -10.75 -8.46 -1.98
CA ASN A 65 -10.11 -9.05 -3.16
C ASN A 65 -11.16 -9.67 -4.10
N ASP A 66 -10.92 -9.64 -5.39
CA ASP A 66 -11.83 -10.24 -6.38
C ASP A 66 -12.04 -11.74 -6.15
N SER A 67 -11.02 -12.43 -5.64
CA SER A 67 -11.12 -13.84 -5.24
C SER A 67 -12.05 -14.08 -4.04
N LYS A 68 -12.43 -13.03 -3.31
CA LYS A 68 -13.19 -13.08 -2.04
C LYS A 68 -12.51 -13.95 -0.97
N LYS A 69 -11.20 -14.11 -1.09
CA LYS A 69 -10.37 -14.91 -0.17
C LYS A 69 -9.23 -14.06 0.38
N PHE A 70 -8.64 -14.53 1.47
CA PHE A 70 -7.37 -14.04 1.94
C PHE A 70 -6.26 -14.57 1.01
N GLU A 71 -5.58 -13.66 0.33
CA GLU A 71 -4.45 -13.97 -0.54
C GLU A 71 -3.15 -13.79 0.24
N CYS A 72 -2.33 -14.84 0.24
CA CYS A 72 -1.00 -14.81 0.84
C CYS A 72 0.01 -15.38 -0.16
N GLN A 73 0.75 -14.48 -0.83
CA GLN A 73 1.65 -14.88 -1.89
C GLN A 73 2.78 -13.90 -2.13
N PHE A 74 3.86 -14.39 -2.73
CA PHE A 74 4.95 -13.56 -3.22
C PHE A 74 4.61 -13.10 -4.63
N THR A 75 4.67 -11.78 -4.86
CA THR A 75 4.41 -11.13 -6.14
C THR A 75 5.49 -10.11 -6.45
N ALA A 76 5.32 -9.32 -7.48
CA ALA A 76 6.24 -8.24 -7.84
C ALA A 76 5.49 -6.93 -8.04
N VAL A 77 6.14 -5.84 -7.64
CA VAL A 77 5.65 -4.46 -7.82
C VAL A 77 6.66 -3.68 -8.66
N SER A 78 6.17 -3.01 -9.70
CA SER A 78 6.95 -2.07 -10.51
C SER A 78 6.76 -0.66 -9.97
N ILE A 79 7.85 -0.02 -9.59
CA ILE A 79 7.86 1.35 -9.08
C ILE A 79 8.02 2.30 -10.27
N LYS A 80 7.08 3.21 -10.41
CA LYS A 80 7.08 4.24 -11.46
C LYS A 80 7.94 5.44 -11.05
N ILE A 81 8.21 6.32 -12.01
CA ILE A 81 8.74 7.66 -11.72
C ILE A 81 7.76 8.37 -10.79
N ASN A 82 8.26 8.94 -9.71
CA ASN A 82 7.43 9.48 -8.64
C ASN A 82 8.15 10.61 -7.88
N ASN A 83 7.39 11.36 -7.08
CA ASN A 83 7.90 12.42 -6.22
C ASN A 83 8.03 12.00 -4.75
N SER A 84 7.88 10.72 -4.44
CA SER A 84 7.88 10.25 -3.06
C SER A 84 9.24 10.41 -2.39
N VAL A 85 9.25 10.97 -1.21
CA VAL A 85 10.47 11.09 -0.39
C VAL A 85 11.07 9.71 -0.06
N MET A 86 10.20 8.72 0.19
CA MET A 86 10.64 7.37 0.59
C MET A 86 10.93 6.43 -0.60
N PHE A 87 10.27 6.62 -1.75
CA PHE A 87 10.31 5.68 -2.87
C PHE A 87 11.04 6.18 -4.11
N LYS A 88 11.50 7.43 -4.13
CA LYS A 88 12.18 8.02 -5.29
C LYS A 88 13.38 7.20 -5.77
N ASN A 89 14.16 6.65 -4.86
CA ASN A 89 15.34 5.87 -5.21
C ASN A 89 15.04 4.46 -5.79
N PHE A 90 13.76 4.07 -5.79
CA PHE A 90 13.31 2.81 -6.38
C PHE A 90 12.70 2.98 -7.79
N GLU A 91 12.73 4.17 -8.35
CA GLU A 91 12.16 4.43 -9.67
C GLU A 91 12.66 3.47 -10.74
N ASN A 92 11.75 3.05 -11.62
CA ASN A 92 12.02 2.12 -12.72
C ASN A 92 12.54 0.74 -12.30
N THR A 93 12.32 0.35 -11.04
CA THR A 93 12.63 -1.00 -10.56
C THR A 93 11.39 -1.87 -10.50
N THR A 94 11.62 -3.19 -10.54
CA THR A 94 10.58 -4.19 -10.23
C THR A 94 11.10 -5.06 -9.10
N LEU A 95 10.42 -5.03 -7.98
CA LEU A 95 10.84 -5.68 -6.75
C LEU A 95 9.85 -6.72 -6.28
N GLY A 96 10.36 -7.86 -5.80
CA GLY A 96 9.57 -8.90 -5.17
C GLY A 96 9.04 -8.46 -3.81
N ILE A 97 7.80 -8.81 -3.49
CA ILE A 97 7.14 -8.39 -2.27
C ILE A 97 6.05 -9.39 -1.86
N TRP A 98 5.70 -9.44 -0.58
CA TRP A 98 4.63 -10.29 -0.07
C TRP A 98 3.30 -9.55 -0.01
N ALA A 99 2.25 -10.15 -0.59
CA ALA A 99 0.86 -9.81 -0.35
C ALA A 99 0.29 -10.74 0.72
N ALA A 100 -0.48 -10.22 1.69
CA ALA A 100 -1.14 -11.01 2.73
C ALA A 100 -2.39 -10.27 3.24
N HIS A 101 -3.48 -10.30 2.48
CA HIS A 101 -4.70 -9.54 2.76
C HIS A 101 -5.94 -10.15 2.11
N GLY A 102 -7.11 -9.88 2.69
CA GLY A 102 -8.43 -10.25 2.15
C GLY A 102 -9.19 -9.06 1.56
N GLU A 103 -8.81 -7.85 1.93
CA GLU A 103 -9.44 -6.59 1.55
C GLU A 103 -8.38 -5.61 1.06
N GLY A 104 -7.76 -5.92 -0.05
CA GLY A 104 -6.62 -5.17 -0.59
C GLY A 104 -6.90 -4.46 -1.91
N LYS A 105 -8.13 -4.55 -2.41
CA LYS A 105 -8.50 -3.99 -3.72
C LYS A 105 -8.72 -2.49 -3.62
N PHE A 106 -7.88 -1.70 -4.29
CA PHE A 106 -8.13 -0.28 -4.52
C PHE A 106 -9.23 -0.09 -5.55
N ILE A 107 -10.19 0.76 -5.22
CA ILE A 107 -11.24 1.24 -6.13
C ILE A 107 -11.12 2.74 -6.28
N PHE A 108 -10.99 3.19 -7.51
CA PHE A 108 -10.86 4.59 -7.88
C PHE A 108 -12.08 5.04 -8.68
N ASP A 109 -12.59 6.24 -8.43
CA ASP A 109 -13.77 6.81 -9.09
C ASP A 109 -13.43 7.72 -10.28
N LYS A 110 -12.14 8.08 -10.44
CA LYS A 110 -11.65 8.94 -11.51
C LYS A 110 -10.61 8.22 -12.37
N LYS A 111 -10.00 8.94 -13.31
CA LYS A 111 -8.94 8.42 -14.18
C LYS A 111 -7.65 8.18 -13.38
N GLU A 112 -6.82 7.27 -13.86
CA GLU A 112 -5.51 6.98 -13.25
C GLU A 112 -4.66 8.22 -13.03
N SER A 113 -4.68 9.16 -13.99
CA SER A 113 -3.91 10.41 -13.95
C SER A 113 -4.26 11.34 -12.79
N ASP A 114 -5.42 11.13 -12.15
CA ASP A 114 -5.90 11.95 -11.03
C ASP A 114 -5.35 11.47 -9.69
N TYR A 115 -4.59 10.38 -9.71
CA TYR A 115 -4.02 9.74 -8.53
C TYR A 115 -2.51 9.57 -8.64
N ASN A 116 -1.81 9.72 -7.54
CA ASN A 116 -0.37 9.47 -7.47
C ASN A 116 -0.10 7.97 -7.16
N ILE A 117 -0.30 7.12 -8.18
CA ILE A 117 -0.03 5.66 -8.09
C ILE A 117 1.45 5.44 -8.42
N ILE A 118 2.27 5.30 -7.39
CA ILE A 118 3.73 5.19 -7.52
C ILE A 118 4.22 3.75 -7.69
N GLY A 119 3.42 2.75 -7.30
CA GLY A 119 3.75 1.34 -7.48
C GLY A 119 2.56 0.54 -7.98
N LYS A 120 2.81 -0.32 -8.98
CA LYS A 120 1.79 -1.20 -9.57
C LYS A 120 2.21 -2.65 -9.47
N TYR A 121 1.26 -3.56 -9.30
CA TYR A 121 1.52 -4.98 -9.53
C TYR A 121 2.09 -5.16 -10.94
N HIS A 122 3.17 -5.94 -11.04
CA HIS A 122 3.93 -6.04 -12.29
C HIS A 122 3.11 -6.59 -13.47
N LYS A 123 2.10 -7.41 -13.18
CA LYS A 123 1.14 -7.94 -14.18
C LYS A 123 -0.28 -7.78 -13.64
N SER A 124 -1.21 -7.44 -14.53
CA SER A 124 -2.61 -7.15 -14.18
C SER A 124 -3.42 -8.40 -13.83
N SER A 125 -3.02 -9.57 -14.35
CA SER A 125 -3.78 -10.79 -14.14
C SER A 125 -3.47 -11.45 -12.79
N TYR A 126 -4.47 -12.08 -12.18
CA TYR A 126 -4.26 -13.01 -11.07
C TYR A 126 -3.34 -14.17 -11.52
N PRO A 127 -2.40 -14.64 -10.67
CA PRO A 127 -2.19 -14.25 -9.27
C PRO A 127 -1.26 -13.03 -9.08
N ALA A 128 -0.68 -12.47 -10.12
CA ALA A 128 0.32 -11.40 -9.98
C ALA A 128 -0.28 -10.09 -9.42
N ASN A 129 -1.52 -9.74 -9.81
CA ASN A 129 -2.36 -8.77 -9.10
C ASN A 129 -3.30 -9.56 -8.18
N PRO A 130 -2.95 -9.71 -6.87
CA PRO A 130 -3.64 -10.65 -5.98
C PRO A 130 -5.02 -10.17 -5.54
N ASN A 131 -5.30 -8.89 -5.66
CA ASN A 131 -6.52 -8.28 -5.14
C ASN A 131 -7.47 -7.74 -6.22
N GLY A 132 -6.99 -7.61 -7.46
CA GLY A 132 -7.78 -7.06 -8.56
C GLY A 132 -7.94 -5.53 -8.50
N SER A 133 -6.97 -4.82 -7.88
CA SER A 133 -6.98 -3.36 -7.80
C SER A 133 -7.11 -2.68 -9.15
N ASP A 134 -7.91 -1.64 -9.22
CA ASP A 134 -7.98 -0.76 -10.38
C ASP A 134 -6.58 -0.22 -10.71
N PHE A 135 -6.28 -0.08 -12.00
CA PHE A 135 -4.98 0.38 -12.51
C PHE A 135 -3.78 -0.44 -12.00
N ASP A 136 -4.00 -1.65 -11.51
CA ASP A 136 -3.01 -2.51 -10.84
C ASP A 136 -2.35 -1.86 -9.62
N ALA A 137 -3.00 -0.90 -8.99
CA ALA A 137 -2.44 -0.14 -7.90
C ALA A 137 -2.04 -1.04 -6.72
N ALA A 138 -0.79 -0.91 -6.31
CA ALA A 138 -0.22 -1.58 -5.14
C ALA A 138 0.26 -0.57 -4.08
N ILE A 139 0.73 0.61 -4.55
CA ILE A 139 1.30 1.68 -3.72
C ILE A 139 0.81 3.02 -4.25
N VAL A 140 0.24 3.83 -3.37
CA VAL A 140 -0.18 5.20 -3.67
C VAL A 140 0.52 6.18 -2.74
N SER A 141 0.68 7.41 -3.19
CA SER A 141 1.30 8.49 -2.44
C SER A 141 0.41 9.73 -2.40
N SER A 142 0.54 10.53 -1.34
CA SER A 142 0.01 11.89 -1.33
C SER A 142 0.62 12.74 -2.44
N GLN A 143 -0.02 13.85 -2.78
CA GLN A 143 0.44 14.75 -3.84
C GLN A 143 1.84 15.32 -3.57
N ASP A 144 2.16 15.57 -2.31
CA ASP A 144 3.47 16.06 -1.88
C ASP A 144 4.55 14.97 -1.69
N GLY A 145 4.20 13.70 -1.91
CA GLY A 145 5.12 12.55 -1.85
C GLY A 145 5.55 12.12 -0.45
N ARG A 146 4.99 12.70 0.61
CA ARG A 146 5.40 12.43 2.01
C ARG A 146 4.68 11.27 2.67
N HIS A 147 3.47 10.97 2.24
CA HIS A 147 2.61 9.97 2.86
C HIS A 147 2.32 8.85 1.88
N ILE A 148 2.61 7.63 2.27
CA ILE A 148 2.50 6.44 1.44
C ILE A 148 1.48 5.48 2.02
N ALA A 149 0.60 4.93 1.16
CA ALA A 149 -0.26 3.81 1.49
C ALA A 149 0.01 2.66 0.52
N MET A 150 0.29 1.47 1.05
CA MET A 150 0.58 0.29 0.27
C MET A 150 -0.05 -0.97 0.85
N MET A 151 -0.56 -1.83 0.00
CA MET A 151 -1.15 -3.09 0.44
C MET A 151 -0.13 -4.20 0.66
N PRO A 152 0.86 -4.42 -0.22
CA PRO A 152 1.87 -5.44 0.02
C PRO A 152 2.83 -5.05 1.16
N HIS A 153 3.48 -6.07 1.74
CA HIS A 153 4.29 -6.01 2.95
C HIS A 153 5.78 -5.95 2.63
N LEU A 154 6.36 -4.77 2.59
CA LEU A 154 7.81 -4.60 2.36
C LEU A 154 8.63 -5.16 3.53
N GLU A 155 8.11 -5.05 4.76
CA GLU A 155 8.79 -5.54 5.97
C GLU A 155 8.97 -7.06 5.99
N ARG A 156 8.18 -7.79 5.18
CA ARG A 156 8.34 -9.24 4.99
C ARG A 156 9.34 -9.60 3.89
N ALA A 157 9.89 -8.62 3.20
CA ALA A 157 10.83 -8.81 2.12
C ALA A 157 12.18 -8.09 2.36
N SER A 158 12.47 -7.67 3.60
CA SER A 158 13.68 -6.92 3.96
C SER A 158 14.97 -7.72 3.86
N TYR A 159 14.89 -9.04 3.85
CA TYR A 159 16.06 -9.92 3.72
C TYR A 159 15.92 -10.85 2.51
N PRO A 160 17.03 -11.17 1.80
CA PRO A 160 17.01 -12.06 0.64
C PRO A 160 16.34 -13.42 0.92
N PHE A 161 16.56 -14.01 2.09
CA PHE A 161 15.97 -15.30 2.47
C PHE A 161 14.46 -15.25 2.72
N ASN A 162 13.88 -14.05 2.85
CA ASN A 162 12.43 -13.86 2.99
C ASN A 162 11.71 -13.78 1.63
N TRP A 163 12.45 -13.72 0.52
CA TRP A 163 11.87 -13.67 -0.81
C TRP A 163 11.47 -15.08 -1.28
N GLY A 164 10.32 -15.18 -1.94
CA GLY A 164 9.94 -16.42 -2.63
C GLY A 164 10.87 -16.77 -3.79
N TYR A 165 11.47 -15.74 -4.42
CA TYR A 165 12.54 -15.86 -5.40
C TYR A 165 13.47 -14.66 -5.26
N TYR A 166 14.77 -14.89 -5.15
CA TYR A 166 15.79 -13.84 -5.11
C TYR A 166 16.79 -14.03 -6.25
N PRO A 167 17.20 -12.95 -6.98
CA PRO A 167 18.13 -13.06 -8.09
C PRO A 167 19.44 -13.74 -7.71
N LYS A 168 19.91 -14.69 -8.53
CA LYS A 168 21.09 -15.51 -8.22
C LYS A 168 22.39 -14.71 -8.11
N ASP A 169 22.50 -13.66 -8.92
CA ASP A 169 23.63 -12.71 -8.93
C ASP A 169 23.70 -11.84 -7.67
N GLN A 170 22.58 -11.71 -6.95
CA GLN A 170 22.45 -10.90 -5.74
C GLN A 170 22.34 -11.72 -4.46
N LYS A 171 22.41 -13.04 -4.52
CA LYS A 171 22.20 -13.94 -3.37
C LYS A 171 23.11 -13.72 -2.17
N ASN A 172 24.26 -13.05 -2.38
CA ASN A 172 25.21 -12.72 -1.32
C ASN A 172 24.89 -11.39 -0.60
N ASN A 173 23.87 -10.66 -1.04
CA ASN A 173 23.43 -9.45 -0.35
C ASN A 173 22.93 -9.81 1.05
N LYS A 174 23.33 -9.02 2.05
CA LYS A 174 22.88 -9.21 3.44
C LYS A 174 21.45 -8.71 3.67
N ILE A 175 21.06 -7.69 2.93
CA ILE A 175 19.72 -7.08 2.94
C ILE A 175 19.18 -7.01 1.52
N SER A 176 17.87 -6.99 1.39
CA SER A 176 17.18 -6.80 0.12
C SER A 176 17.15 -5.30 -0.26
N PRO A 177 16.64 -4.94 -1.44
CA PRO A 177 16.40 -3.54 -1.79
C PRO A 177 15.38 -2.82 -0.91
N TRP A 178 14.46 -3.58 -0.25
CA TRP A 178 13.43 -3.02 0.67
C TRP A 178 13.98 -2.56 2.01
#